data_de0f271448672bf44a15758587cb1d66
#
_entry.id   de0f271448672bf44a15758587cb1d66
#
_cell.length_a   1.000
_cell.length_b   1.000
_cell.length_c   1.000
_cell.angle_alpha   90.00
_cell.angle_beta   90.00
_cell.angle_gamma   90.00
#
_symmetry.space_group_name_H-M   'P 1'
#
loop_
_entity.id
_entity.type
_entity.pdbx_description
1 polymer ?
#
loop_
_entity_poly.entity_id
_entity_poly.type
_entity_poly.pdbx_seq_one_letter_code
_entity_poly.pdbx_strand_id
1 'polypeptide(L)'
;MIEAVLFDMDGILIDSEREYDKAMREAITRYGHIITDEFLLRVRGIPVEAFKKSLKLEFGRDFPVEKFRNDFKSIVWQNIRQYGMPVKNGVYQLIQYLEVNNIRYAVATSNDRGMAVELLEAADLRGVFEYMV
;
A
#
# COMPACT_ATOMS: atom_id res chain seq x y z
N MET A 1 -0.79 -9.23 -30.68
CA MET A 1 -1.05 -10.24 -29.64
C MET A 1 -0.26 -9.87 -28.38
N ILE A 2 -0.88 -9.95 -27.22
CA ILE A 2 -0.19 -9.68 -25.94
C ILE A 2 0.64 -10.90 -25.55
N GLU A 3 1.93 -10.71 -25.32
CA GLU A 3 2.85 -11.78 -24.94
C GLU A 3 3.21 -11.79 -23.46
N ALA A 4 3.07 -10.63 -22.80
CA ALA A 4 3.36 -10.48 -21.40
C ALA A 4 2.60 -9.31 -20.79
N VAL A 5 2.36 -9.37 -19.47
CA VAL A 5 1.70 -8.32 -18.69
C VAL A 5 2.59 -7.96 -17.50
N LEU A 6 2.81 -6.66 -17.29
CA LEU A 6 3.44 -6.14 -16.10
C LEU A 6 2.37 -5.47 -15.24
N PHE A 7 2.25 -5.94 -14.00
CA PHE A 7 1.30 -5.39 -13.04
C PHE A 7 1.98 -4.39 -12.12
N ASP A 8 1.40 -3.22 -11.97
CA ASP A 8 1.67 -2.37 -10.81
C ASP A 8 1.06 -3.04 -9.57
N MET A 9 1.66 -2.85 -8.41
CA MET A 9 1.24 -3.54 -7.18
C MET A 9 0.19 -2.72 -6.41
N ASP A 10 0.58 -1.55 -5.90
CA ASP A 10 -0.28 -0.74 -5.05
C ASP A 10 -1.47 -0.16 -5.81
N GLY A 11 -2.67 -0.43 -5.32
CA GLY A 11 -3.90 0.06 -5.93
C GLY A 11 -4.34 -0.69 -7.19
N ILE A 12 -3.55 -1.63 -7.69
CA ILE A 12 -3.87 -2.47 -8.86
C ILE A 12 -4.06 -3.93 -8.44
N LEU A 13 -3.07 -4.55 -7.84
CA LEU A 13 -3.15 -5.92 -7.34
C LEU A 13 -3.72 -5.97 -5.94
N ILE A 14 -3.28 -5.07 -5.07
CA ILE A 14 -3.64 -5.03 -3.65
C ILE A 14 -4.28 -3.69 -3.30
N ASP A 15 -5.20 -3.72 -2.35
CA ASP A 15 -5.88 -2.54 -1.84
C ASP A 15 -5.10 -1.90 -0.68
N SER A 16 -3.82 -1.63 -0.90
CA SER A 16 -2.91 -1.07 0.08
C SER A 16 -3.30 0.34 0.51
N GLU A 17 -3.84 1.15 -0.40
CA GLU A 17 -4.28 2.51 -0.10
C GLU A 17 -5.35 2.52 0.99
N ARG A 18 -6.31 1.59 0.92
CA ARG A 18 -7.36 1.42 1.94
C ARG A 18 -6.76 1.10 3.30
N GLU A 19 -5.79 0.19 3.34
CA GLU A 19 -5.12 -0.19 4.59
C GLU A 19 -4.28 0.96 5.15
N TYR A 20 -3.61 1.72 4.30
CA TYR A 20 -2.88 2.92 4.71
C TYR A 20 -3.81 4.00 5.27
N ASP A 21 -4.96 4.24 4.63
CA ASP A 21 -5.95 5.21 5.10
C ASP A 21 -6.49 4.83 6.49
N LYS A 22 -6.83 3.56 6.70
CA LYS A 22 -7.27 3.06 8.01
C LYS A 22 -6.21 3.28 9.09
N ALA A 23 -4.98 2.90 8.82
CA ALA A 23 -3.88 3.05 9.75
C ALA A 23 -3.57 4.51 10.04
N MET A 24 -3.68 5.37 9.03
CA MET A 24 -3.49 6.81 9.19
C MET A 24 -4.53 7.41 10.13
N ARG A 25 -5.80 7.05 9.96
CA ARG A 25 -6.88 7.50 10.86
C ARG A 25 -6.65 7.02 12.29
N GLU A 26 -6.29 5.77 12.47
CA GLU A 26 -5.98 5.21 13.78
C GLU A 26 -4.79 5.92 14.44
N ALA A 27 -3.70 6.09 13.70
CA ALA A 27 -2.49 6.75 14.19
C ALA A 27 -2.77 8.18 14.61
N ILE A 28 -3.45 8.96 13.78
CA ILE A 28 -3.70 10.39 14.06
C ILE A 28 -4.61 10.58 15.28
N THR A 29 -5.55 9.66 15.48
CA THR A 29 -6.44 9.67 16.65
C THR A 29 -5.65 9.54 17.95
N ARG A 30 -4.58 8.75 17.97
CA ARG A 30 -3.68 8.61 19.12
C ARG A 30 -2.96 9.91 19.49
N TYR A 31 -2.84 10.83 18.54
CA TYR A 31 -2.25 12.16 18.75
C TYR A 31 -3.30 13.24 19.05
N GLY A 32 -4.56 12.84 19.26
CA GLY A 32 -5.63 13.77 19.64
C GLY A 32 -6.22 14.55 18.48
N HIS A 33 -5.99 14.11 17.24
CA HIS A 33 -6.49 14.79 16.04
C HIS A 33 -7.45 13.89 15.24
N ILE A 34 -8.17 14.53 14.34
CA ILE A 34 -9.05 13.85 13.36
C ILE A 34 -8.51 14.17 11.98
N ILE A 35 -8.41 13.15 11.13
CA ILE A 35 -7.99 13.29 9.75
C ILE A 35 -9.20 13.30 8.84
N THR A 36 -9.21 14.20 7.85
CA THR A 36 -10.30 14.32 6.87
C THR A 36 -10.01 13.49 5.63
N ASP A 37 -11.06 13.09 4.91
CA ASP A 37 -10.92 12.42 3.62
C ASP A 37 -10.14 13.28 2.62
N GLU A 38 -10.39 14.60 2.65
CA GLU A 38 -9.68 15.55 1.82
C GLU A 38 -8.17 15.55 2.08
N PHE A 39 -7.75 15.51 3.35
CA PHE A 39 -6.34 15.41 3.69
C PHE A 39 -5.72 14.12 3.18
N LEU A 40 -6.40 12.98 3.37
CA LEU A 40 -5.92 11.68 2.90
C LEU A 40 -5.70 11.65 1.38
N LEU A 41 -6.65 12.20 0.63
CA LEU A 41 -6.53 12.30 -0.82
C LEU A 41 -5.36 13.20 -1.25
N ARG A 42 -5.16 14.30 -0.53
CA ARG A 42 -4.10 15.28 -0.83
C ARG A 42 -2.70 14.70 -0.61
N VAL A 43 -2.52 13.83 0.38
CA VAL A 43 -1.21 13.27 0.71
C VAL A 43 -0.92 11.93 0.05
N ARG A 44 -1.87 11.39 -0.70
CA ARG A 44 -1.69 10.11 -1.37
C ARG A 44 -0.66 10.23 -2.50
N GLY A 45 0.37 9.38 -2.45
CA GLY A 45 1.39 9.31 -3.50
C GLY A 45 2.39 10.46 -3.54
N ILE A 46 2.39 11.38 -2.57
CA ILE A 46 3.37 12.46 -2.52
C ILE A 46 4.71 11.99 -1.90
N PRO A 47 5.83 12.66 -2.22
CA PRO A 47 7.12 12.35 -1.61
C PRO A 47 7.10 12.53 -0.09
N VAL A 48 7.95 11.78 0.60
CA VAL A 48 8.04 11.77 2.07
C VAL A 48 8.22 13.17 2.67
N GLU A 49 9.08 13.99 2.09
CA GLU A 49 9.32 15.34 2.61
C GLU A 49 8.09 16.25 2.46
N ALA A 50 7.36 16.12 1.37
CA ALA A 50 6.10 16.84 1.17
C ALA A 50 5.02 16.35 2.17
N PHE A 51 4.97 15.05 2.43
CA PHE A 51 4.07 14.46 3.42
C PHE A 51 4.35 15.02 4.83
N LYS A 52 5.61 15.07 5.23
CA LYS A 52 6.00 15.64 6.52
C LYS A 52 5.56 17.11 6.67
N LYS A 53 5.75 17.90 5.62
CA LYS A 53 5.30 19.30 5.60
C LYS A 53 3.78 19.41 5.71
N SER A 54 3.05 18.54 5.00
CA SER A 54 1.59 18.51 5.06
C SER A 54 1.07 18.20 6.46
N LEU A 55 1.71 17.28 7.18
CA LEU A 55 1.36 16.96 8.56
C LEU A 55 1.52 18.18 9.48
N LYS A 56 2.62 18.92 9.35
CA LYS A 56 2.86 20.13 10.15
C LYS A 56 1.90 21.26 9.82
N LEU A 57 1.54 21.41 8.55
CA LEU A 57 0.56 22.43 8.13
C LEU A 57 -0.83 22.09 8.68
N GLU A 58 -1.21 20.83 8.68
CA GLU A 58 -2.54 20.39 9.13
C GLU A 58 -2.68 20.35 10.65
N PHE A 59 -1.67 19.80 11.35
CA PHE A 59 -1.76 19.50 12.79
C PHE A 59 -0.90 20.39 13.69
N GLY A 60 -0.11 21.29 13.11
CA GLY A 60 0.70 22.22 13.86
C GLY A 60 2.20 22.04 13.62
N ARG A 61 2.93 23.14 13.79
CA ARG A 61 4.37 23.21 13.55
C ARG A 61 5.17 22.25 14.44
N ASP A 62 4.67 22.00 15.65
CA ASP A 62 5.32 21.14 16.65
C ASP A 62 4.84 19.68 16.59
N PHE A 63 4.04 19.32 15.59
CA PHE A 63 3.56 17.96 15.41
C PHE A 63 4.75 17.00 15.26
N PRO A 64 4.82 15.90 16.07
CA PRO A 64 5.98 15.00 16.12
C PRO A 64 5.97 14.03 14.91
N VAL A 65 6.38 14.54 13.76
CA VAL A 65 6.26 13.86 12.45
C VAL A 65 6.97 12.52 12.43
N GLU A 66 8.20 12.42 12.94
CA GLU A 66 8.97 11.18 12.88
C GLU A 66 8.37 10.09 13.77
N LYS A 67 7.98 10.46 14.98
CA LYS A 67 7.30 9.53 15.90
C LYS A 67 5.98 9.05 15.29
N PHE A 68 5.20 9.96 14.75
CA PHE A 68 3.94 9.63 14.06
C PHE A 68 4.17 8.65 12.92
N ARG A 69 5.17 8.87 12.08
CA ARG A 69 5.47 7.98 10.96
C ARG A 69 5.84 6.57 11.43
N ASN A 70 6.60 6.47 12.50
CA ASN A 70 6.96 5.18 13.09
C ASN A 70 5.72 4.46 13.64
N ASP A 71 4.87 5.16 14.36
CA ASP A 71 3.61 4.61 14.88
C ASP A 71 2.67 4.18 13.74
N PHE A 72 2.56 5.01 12.72
CA PHE A 72 1.77 4.70 11.53
C PHE A 72 2.25 3.41 10.84
N LYS A 73 3.55 3.29 10.60
CA LYS A 73 4.13 2.07 10.02
C LYS A 73 3.85 0.83 10.87
N SER A 74 3.99 0.96 12.19
CA SER A 74 3.70 -0.14 13.12
C SER A 74 2.25 -0.59 13.03
N ILE A 75 1.31 0.35 12.96
CA ILE A 75 -0.11 0.05 12.82
C ILE A 75 -0.41 -0.64 11.50
N VAL A 76 0.16 -0.14 10.41
CA VAL A 76 0.02 -0.77 9.08
C VAL A 76 0.43 -2.24 9.14
N TRP A 77 1.63 -2.53 9.64
CA TRP A 77 2.14 -3.90 9.68
C TRP A 77 1.39 -4.79 10.65
N GLN A 78 0.97 -4.28 11.81
CA GLN A 78 0.12 -5.04 12.73
C GLN A 78 -1.19 -5.45 12.07
N ASN A 79 -1.86 -4.52 11.37
CA ASN A 79 -3.11 -4.78 10.69
C ASN A 79 -2.94 -5.79 9.56
N ILE A 80 -1.90 -5.64 8.75
CA ILE A 80 -1.58 -6.55 7.65
C ILE A 80 -1.28 -7.96 8.15
N ARG A 81 -0.49 -8.10 9.21
CA ARG A 81 -0.16 -9.40 9.79
C ARG A 81 -1.37 -10.09 10.41
N GLN A 82 -2.28 -9.32 10.99
CA GLN A 82 -3.47 -9.86 11.65
C GLN A 82 -4.59 -10.19 10.66
N TYR A 83 -4.83 -9.34 9.67
CA TYR A 83 -6.00 -9.43 8.78
C TYR A 83 -5.65 -9.74 7.32
N GLY A 84 -4.36 -9.74 6.97
CA GLY A 84 -3.92 -9.89 5.59
C GLY A 84 -4.02 -8.58 4.80
N MET A 85 -3.62 -8.66 3.54
CA MET A 85 -3.72 -7.55 2.59
C MET A 85 -4.84 -7.86 1.58
N PRO A 86 -5.88 -7.01 1.49
CA PRO A 86 -6.95 -7.24 0.51
C PRO A 86 -6.44 -7.20 -0.92
N VAL A 87 -6.90 -8.14 -1.72
CA VAL A 87 -6.63 -8.20 -3.17
C VAL A 87 -7.74 -7.46 -3.90
N LYS A 88 -7.37 -6.71 -4.92
CA LYS A 88 -8.35 -6.01 -5.76
C LYS A 88 -9.26 -7.01 -6.49
N ASN A 89 -10.50 -6.61 -6.70
CA ASN A 89 -11.49 -7.42 -7.42
C ASN A 89 -10.99 -7.75 -8.83
N GLY A 90 -11.15 -9.00 -9.24
CA GLY A 90 -10.79 -9.45 -10.57
C GLY A 90 -9.34 -9.89 -10.75
N VAL A 91 -8.48 -9.72 -9.75
CA VAL A 91 -7.05 -10.07 -9.85
C VAL A 91 -6.87 -11.57 -10.06
N TYR A 92 -7.50 -12.40 -9.24
CA TYR A 92 -7.37 -13.87 -9.38
C TYR A 92 -7.92 -14.36 -10.72
N GLN A 93 -9.03 -13.82 -11.17
CA GLN A 93 -9.65 -14.17 -12.44
C GLN A 93 -8.75 -13.80 -13.62
N LEU A 94 -8.12 -12.62 -13.56
CA LEU A 94 -7.20 -12.18 -14.60
C LEU A 94 -5.94 -13.07 -14.63
N ILE A 95 -5.36 -13.37 -13.48
CA ILE A 95 -4.20 -14.25 -13.40
C ILE A 95 -4.53 -15.62 -14.00
N GLN A 96 -5.66 -16.20 -13.63
CA GLN A 96 -6.12 -17.47 -14.19
C GLN A 96 -6.26 -17.41 -15.71
N TYR A 97 -6.83 -16.33 -16.24
CA TYR A 97 -6.92 -16.11 -17.68
C TYR A 97 -5.55 -16.09 -18.34
N LEU A 98 -4.58 -15.37 -17.75
CA LEU A 98 -3.22 -15.29 -18.28
C LEU A 98 -2.54 -16.66 -18.29
N GLU A 99 -2.69 -17.44 -17.25
CA GLU A 99 -2.13 -18.78 -17.14
C GLU A 99 -2.71 -19.73 -18.19
N VAL A 100 -4.03 -19.74 -18.32
CA VAL A 100 -4.72 -20.59 -19.30
C VAL A 100 -4.29 -20.26 -20.74
N ASN A 101 -4.00 -19.00 -21.02
CA ASN A 101 -3.59 -18.54 -22.34
C ASN A 101 -2.05 -18.49 -22.52
N ASN A 102 -1.29 -19.00 -21.57
CA ASN A 102 0.18 -19.00 -21.58
C ASN A 102 0.79 -17.60 -21.77
N ILE A 103 0.15 -16.57 -21.22
CA ILE A 103 0.65 -15.20 -21.21
C ILE A 103 1.50 -15.01 -19.96
N ARG A 104 2.75 -14.60 -20.14
CA ARG A 104 3.66 -14.34 -19.01
C ARG A 104 3.25 -13.08 -18.27
N TYR A 105 3.49 -13.05 -16.97
CA TYR A 105 3.22 -11.87 -16.16
C TYR A 105 4.25 -11.70 -15.03
N ALA A 106 4.40 -10.45 -14.58
CA ALA A 106 5.29 -10.08 -13.50
C ALA A 106 4.75 -8.85 -12.77
N VAL A 107 5.28 -8.59 -11.59
CA VAL A 107 5.00 -7.36 -10.81
C VAL A 107 6.11 -6.36 -11.05
N ALA A 108 5.74 -5.12 -11.33
CA ALA A 108 6.63 -3.96 -11.36
C ALA A 108 6.20 -2.99 -10.26
N THR A 109 7.07 -2.69 -9.32
CA THR A 109 6.75 -1.84 -8.17
C THR A 109 7.91 -0.92 -7.81
N SER A 110 7.59 0.27 -7.29
CA SER A 110 8.56 1.23 -6.74
C SER A 110 8.93 0.92 -5.28
N ASN A 111 8.23 -0.01 -4.63
CA ASN A 111 8.60 -0.48 -3.29
C ASN A 111 9.92 -1.25 -3.33
N ASP A 112 10.67 -1.24 -2.23
CA ASP A 112 11.81 -2.14 -2.12
C ASP A 112 11.35 -3.60 -2.19
N ARG A 113 12.27 -4.48 -2.60
CA ARG A 113 11.95 -5.88 -2.84
C ARG A 113 11.42 -6.59 -1.60
N GLY A 114 12.02 -6.34 -0.44
CA GLY A 114 11.60 -6.96 0.82
C GLY A 114 10.17 -6.59 1.20
N MET A 115 9.84 -5.31 1.09
CA MET A 115 8.49 -4.81 1.35
C MET A 115 7.48 -5.38 0.36
N ALA A 116 7.82 -5.41 -0.93
CA ALA A 116 6.95 -5.97 -1.96
C ALA A 116 6.64 -7.46 -1.69
N VAL A 117 7.66 -8.24 -1.34
CA VAL A 117 7.49 -9.65 -0.99
C VAL A 117 6.56 -9.82 0.21
N GLU A 118 6.75 -9.06 1.28
CA GLU A 118 5.89 -9.13 2.47
C GLU A 118 4.43 -8.76 2.15
N LEU A 119 4.22 -7.73 1.34
CA LEU A 119 2.86 -7.33 0.92
C LEU A 119 2.19 -8.40 0.06
N LEU A 120 2.91 -8.99 -0.88
CA LEU A 120 2.38 -10.08 -1.71
C LEU A 120 2.11 -11.35 -0.90
N GLU A 121 2.95 -11.67 0.07
CA GLU A 121 2.70 -12.77 1.01
C GLU A 121 1.43 -12.53 1.84
N ALA A 122 1.27 -11.32 2.36
CA ALA A 122 0.08 -10.94 3.13
C ALA A 122 -1.20 -11.00 2.30
N ALA A 123 -1.10 -10.78 0.99
CA ALA A 123 -2.18 -10.89 0.02
C ALA A 123 -2.37 -12.31 -0.55
N ASP A 124 -1.53 -13.27 -0.13
CA ASP A 124 -1.49 -14.62 -0.67
C ASP A 124 -1.21 -14.67 -2.18
N LEU A 125 -0.37 -13.76 -2.66
CA LEU A 125 -0.01 -13.62 -4.08
C LEU A 125 1.46 -13.96 -4.38
N ARG A 126 2.30 -14.21 -3.38
CA ARG A 126 3.74 -14.42 -3.62
C ARG A 126 4.02 -15.62 -4.51
N GLY A 127 3.33 -16.75 -4.29
CA GLY A 127 3.50 -17.96 -5.10
C GLY A 127 3.06 -17.80 -6.55
N VAL A 128 2.30 -16.73 -6.83
CA VAL A 128 1.79 -16.40 -8.16
C VAL A 128 2.82 -15.55 -8.93
N PHE A 129 3.51 -14.62 -8.26
CA PHE A 129 4.46 -13.71 -8.87
C PHE A 129 5.90 -14.13 -8.57
N GLU A 130 6.49 -14.93 -9.45
CA GLU A 130 7.89 -15.34 -9.36
C GLU A 130 8.84 -14.22 -9.78
N TYR A 131 8.41 -13.33 -10.65
CA TYR A 131 9.21 -12.26 -11.20
C TYR A 131 8.74 -10.89 -10.72
N MET A 132 9.69 -10.11 -10.23
CA MET A 132 9.49 -8.76 -9.72
C MET A 132 10.54 -7.83 -10.30
N VAL A 133 10.11 -6.67 -10.73
CA VAL A 133 10.99 -5.63 -11.27
C VAL A 133 10.98 -4.39 -10.38
#